data_863d9f8077de8cae01724f7445448204
#
_entry.id   863d9f8077de8cae01724f7445448204
#
_cell.length_a   1.000
_cell.length_b   1.000
_cell.length_c   1.000
_cell.angle_alpha   90.00
_cell.angle_beta   90.00
_cell.angle_gamma   90.00
#
_symmetry.space_group_name_H-M   'P 1'
#
loop_
_entity.id
_entity.type
_entity.pdbx_description
1 polymer ?
#
loop_
_entity_poly.entity_id
_entity_poly.type
_entity_poly.pdbx_seq_one_letter_code
_entity_poly.pdbx_strand_id
1 'polypeptide(L)'
;MILQKRTADQILIIFILVVLLVILGCISVLTGSADIGIKELYALFNGSVDEFARNILLTIRLPRILAAVIMGGALAVSGFLLQVFFGNPIAGPYVLGVSSSAKLFVALVMVFLLKSGRVFSSFGMIAAAFLGSLLSMGIVLILAGKVRSMSLLVVCGVMIGYICSAITDFVVCFAEDSNIVNLHNWSLGSFSGTTMEYVQISFGIVFACLFLSFMLSKPIGAYQLGEAYARNMGVNIKALRVILILASSLLSATVTAFAGPISFVGIAVPHIMRGILKTAKPLIMIPACFLGGAIITLICDDIARTAFAPTELSISSVTAVGLAPVVILLLLRRGERRSE
;
A
#
# COMPACT_ATOMS: atom_id res chain seq x y z
N MET A 1 24.83 24.85 13.48
CA MET A 1 24.65 23.95 14.60
C MET A 1 23.22 23.37 14.71
N ILE A 2 22.15 24.17 14.75
CA ILE A 2 20.74 23.68 14.86
C ILE A 2 20.32 22.83 13.64
N LEU A 3 20.65 23.20 12.42
CA LEU A 3 20.34 22.43 11.20
C LEU A 3 21.07 21.08 11.16
N GLN A 4 22.33 21.02 11.57
CA GLN A 4 23.09 19.77 11.62
C GLN A 4 22.52 18.80 12.67
N LYS A 5 22.14 19.30 13.86
CA LYS A 5 21.50 18.49 14.89
C LYS A 5 20.18 17.87 14.38
N ARG A 6 19.36 18.65 13.67
CA ARG A 6 18.09 18.18 13.11
C ARG A 6 18.25 17.08 12.04
N THR A 7 19.31 17.17 11.23
CA THR A 7 19.63 16.15 10.24
C THR A 7 20.13 14.86 10.89
N ALA A 8 20.95 14.97 11.93
CA ALA A 8 21.41 13.81 12.70
C ALA A 8 20.24 13.07 13.38
N ASP A 9 19.31 13.82 13.99
CA ASP A 9 18.09 13.23 14.60
C ASP A 9 17.24 12.47 13.55
N GLN A 10 17.10 13.00 12.34
CA GLN A 10 16.35 12.35 11.26
C GLN A 10 17.01 11.06 10.76
N ILE A 11 18.35 11.07 10.63
CA ILE A 11 19.12 9.87 10.28
C ILE A 11 19.01 8.81 11.37
N LEU A 12 19.10 9.21 12.64
CA LEU A 12 18.94 8.32 13.78
C LEU A 12 17.54 7.67 13.77
N ILE A 13 16.48 8.43 13.52
CA ILE A 13 15.11 7.90 13.44
C ILE A 13 15.00 6.89 12.31
N ILE A 14 15.55 7.16 11.12
CA ILE A 14 15.55 6.21 10.00
C ILE A 14 16.30 4.94 10.41
N PHE A 15 17.44 5.05 11.07
CA PHE A 15 18.20 3.90 11.56
C PHE A 15 17.37 3.06 12.55
N ILE A 16 16.70 3.73 13.50
CA ILE A 16 15.79 3.05 14.46
C ILE A 16 14.67 2.33 13.72
N LEU A 17 14.07 2.92 12.68
CA LEU A 17 13.03 2.27 11.88
C LEU A 17 13.57 1.02 11.17
N VAL A 18 14.79 1.06 10.64
CA VAL A 18 15.42 -0.11 10.02
C VAL A 18 15.64 -1.22 11.05
N VAL A 19 16.20 -0.91 12.21
CA VAL A 19 16.42 -1.87 13.30
C VAL A 19 15.10 -2.47 13.77
N LEU A 20 14.07 -1.64 13.95
CA LEU A 20 12.74 -2.09 14.34
C LEU A 20 12.12 -3.02 13.30
N LEU A 21 12.26 -2.71 12.00
CA LEU A 21 11.78 -3.57 10.92
C LEU A 21 12.46 -4.95 10.94
N VAL A 22 13.78 -4.99 11.16
CA VAL A 22 14.53 -6.25 11.26
C VAL A 22 14.06 -7.06 12.48
N ILE A 23 13.91 -6.43 13.64
CA ILE A 23 13.43 -7.11 14.86
C ILE A 23 12.03 -7.68 14.63
N LEU A 24 11.11 -6.88 14.10
CA LEU A 24 9.75 -7.32 13.81
C LEU A 24 9.73 -8.43 12.74
N GLY A 25 10.58 -8.36 11.72
CA GLY A 25 10.75 -9.43 10.75
C GLY A 25 11.19 -10.75 11.38
N CYS A 26 12.16 -10.71 12.30
CA CYS A 26 12.58 -11.88 13.06
C CYS A 26 11.45 -12.45 13.95
N ILE A 27 10.70 -11.57 14.62
CA ILE A 27 9.53 -11.96 15.43
C ILE A 27 8.46 -12.60 14.53
N SER A 28 8.16 -12.00 13.38
CA SER A 28 7.18 -12.49 12.43
C SER A 28 7.53 -13.86 11.83
N VAL A 29 8.83 -14.18 11.68
CA VAL A 29 9.28 -15.51 11.27
C VAL A 29 8.97 -16.56 12.35
N LEU A 30 9.06 -16.20 13.62
CA LEU A 30 8.78 -17.09 14.76
C LEU A 30 7.31 -17.21 15.08
N THR A 31 6.51 -16.17 14.82
CA THR A 31 5.07 -16.16 15.09
C THR A 31 4.27 -16.85 13.99
N GLY A 32 3.25 -17.62 14.35
CA GLY A 32 2.32 -18.27 13.40
C GLY A 32 1.57 -19.43 14.05
N SER A 33 0.58 -19.98 13.34
CA SER A 33 -0.25 -21.08 13.82
C SER A 33 0.50 -22.43 13.97
N ALA A 34 1.61 -22.62 13.24
CA ALA A 34 2.49 -23.78 13.41
C ALA A 34 3.56 -23.47 14.45
N ASP A 35 3.78 -24.40 15.38
CA ASP A 35 4.74 -24.27 16.48
C ASP A 35 6.17 -24.49 15.94
N ILE A 36 6.74 -23.43 15.36
CA ILE A 36 8.11 -23.42 14.85
C ILE A 36 8.90 -22.41 15.69
N GLY A 37 9.83 -22.94 16.50
CA GLY A 37 10.61 -22.15 17.44
C GLY A 37 11.98 -21.73 16.91
N ILE A 38 12.78 -21.16 17.81
CA ILE A 38 14.16 -20.71 17.51
C ILE A 38 15.06 -21.90 17.15
N LYS A 39 14.76 -23.10 17.64
CA LYS A 39 15.54 -24.33 17.36
C LYS A 39 15.47 -24.70 15.87
N GLU A 40 14.26 -24.66 15.29
CA GLU A 40 14.03 -24.96 13.87
C GLU A 40 14.66 -23.89 12.98
N LEU A 41 14.65 -22.63 13.41
CA LEU A 41 15.33 -21.55 12.70
C LEU A 41 16.86 -21.76 12.71
N TYR A 42 17.44 -22.16 13.85
CA TYR A 42 18.86 -22.49 13.95
C TYR A 42 19.22 -23.73 13.11
N ALA A 43 18.36 -24.75 13.14
CA ALA A 43 18.51 -25.94 12.33
C ALA A 43 18.47 -25.67 10.82
N LEU A 44 17.68 -24.64 10.39
CA LEU A 44 17.63 -24.18 9.00
C LEU A 44 19.02 -23.66 8.53
N PHE A 45 19.70 -22.88 9.37
CA PHE A 45 21.03 -22.36 9.05
C PHE A 45 22.11 -23.48 9.00
N ASN A 46 21.96 -24.51 9.82
CA ASN A 46 22.89 -25.65 9.88
C ASN A 46 22.55 -26.78 8.88
N GLY A 47 21.50 -26.62 8.07
CA GLY A 47 21.08 -27.60 7.08
C GLY A 47 20.47 -28.89 7.68
N SER A 48 20.13 -28.90 8.98
CA SER A 48 19.58 -30.05 9.72
C SER A 48 18.09 -29.92 10.04
N VAL A 49 17.41 -28.98 9.38
CA VAL A 49 15.99 -28.73 9.60
C VAL A 49 15.12 -29.82 8.95
N ASP A 50 14.04 -30.22 9.63
CA ASP A 50 13.00 -31.07 9.07
C ASP A 50 12.35 -30.43 7.82
N GLU A 51 12.05 -31.26 6.82
CA GLU A 51 11.49 -30.82 5.54
C GLU A 51 10.16 -30.05 5.72
N PHE A 52 9.33 -30.47 6.67
CA PHE A 52 8.09 -29.79 7.02
C PHE A 52 8.34 -28.36 7.54
N ALA A 53 9.23 -28.19 8.50
CA ALA A 53 9.58 -26.89 9.06
C ALA A 53 10.23 -25.98 8.01
N ARG A 54 11.09 -26.55 7.15
CA ARG A 54 11.71 -25.84 6.03
C ARG A 54 10.68 -25.29 5.05
N ASN A 55 9.70 -26.11 4.67
CA ASN A 55 8.65 -25.71 3.75
C ASN A 55 7.79 -24.59 4.35
N ILE A 56 7.41 -24.67 5.62
CA ILE A 56 6.66 -23.60 6.29
C ILE A 56 7.47 -22.31 6.32
N LEU A 57 8.74 -22.36 6.70
CA LEU A 57 9.58 -21.15 6.82
C LEU A 57 9.84 -20.50 5.45
N LEU A 58 10.22 -21.27 4.44
CA LEU A 58 10.68 -20.71 3.16
C LEU A 58 9.55 -20.50 2.14
N THR A 59 8.50 -21.33 2.18
CA THR A 59 7.44 -21.29 1.15
C THR A 59 6.20 -20.55 1.63
N ILE A 60 5.97 -20.45 2.95
CA ILE A 60 4.78 -19.81 3.51
C ILE A 60 5.15 -18.50 4.24
N ARG A 61 6.01 -18.60 5.29
CA ARG A 61 6.28 -17.44 6.16
C ARG A 61 7.12 -16.37 5.48
N LEU A 62 8.22 -16.75 4.86
CA LEU A 62 9.16 -15.80 4.25
C LEU A 62 8.51 -14.98 3.12
N PRO A 63 7.78 -15.58 2.13
CA PRO A 63 7.10 -14.79 1.11
C PRO A 63 6.04 -13.85 1.69
N ARG A 64 5.28 -14.28 2.70
CA ARG A 64 4.27 -13.47 3.37
C ARG A 64 4.88 -12.25 4.04
N ILE A 65 5.96 -12.41 4.81
CA ILE A 65 6.67 -11.33 5.49
C ILE A 65 7.23 -10.33 4.47
N LEU A 66 7.90 -10.83 3.43
CA LEU A 66 8.44 -9.98 2.37
C LEU A 66 7.34 -9.22 1.63
N ALA A 67 6.20 -9.86 1.36
CA ALA A 67 5.05 -9.22 0.78
C ALA A 67 4.51 -8.10 1.68
N ALA A 68 4.33 -8.35 2.98
CA ALA A 68 3.87 -7.33 3.93
C ALA A 68 4.81 -6.11 3.97
N VAL A 69 6.12 -6.35 3.97
CA VAL A 69 7.15 -5.30 3.96
C VAL A 69 7.09 -4.48 2.66
N ILE A 70 7.13 -5.15 1.51
CA ILE A 70 7.19 -4.50 0.20
C ILE A 70 5.89 -3.75 -0.09
N MET A 71 4.75 -4.40 0.12
CA MET A 71 3.45 -3.84 -0.22
C MET A 71 2.99 -2.78 0.78
N GLY A 72 3.29 -2.95 2.06
CA GLY A 72 3.03 -1.93 3.09
C GLY A 72 3.84 -0.66 2.84
N GLY A 73 5.13 -0.81 2.53
CA GLY A 73 6.00 0.29 2.15
C GLY A 73 5.52 0.98 0.87
N ALA A 74 5.16 0.21 -0.16
CA ALA A 74 4.63 0.71 -1.43
C ALA A 74 3.37 1.56 -1.22
N LEU A 75 2.42 1.06 -0.43
CA LEU A 75 1.17 1.75 -0.17
C LEU A 75 1.37 3.07 0.58
N ALA A 76 2.27 3.09 1.55
CA ALA A 76 2.61 4.31 2.30
C ALA A 76 3.27 5.37 1.40
N VAL A 77 4.19 4.97 0.51
CA VAL A 77 4.81 5.90 -0.44
C VAL A 77 3.80 6.36 -1.49
N SER A 78 2.96 5.47 -2.02
CA SER A 78 1.84 5.84 -2.91
C SER A 78 0.97 6.93 -2.27
N GLY A 79 0.58 6.75 -1.02
CA GLY A 79 -0.18 7.74 -0.26
C GLY A 79 0.56 9.07 -0.10
N PHE A 80 1.86 9.03 0.22
CA PHE A 80 2.68 10.24 0.31
C PHE A 80 2.70 11.02 -1.01
N LEU A 81 2.92 10.35 -2.15
CA LEU A 81 2.93 10.98 -3.46
C LEU A 81 1.59 11.64 -3.81
N LEU A 82 0.47 10.98 -3.49
CA LEU A 82 -0.86 11.54 -3.70
C LEU A 82 -1.17 12.72 -2.76
N GLN A 83 -0.76 12.65 -1.50
CA GLN A 83 -0.90 13.77 -0.57
C GLN A 83 -0.14 15.00 -1.06
N VAL A 84 1.03 14.81 -1.65
CA VAL A 84 1.79 15.89 -2.27
C VAL A 84 1.09 16.41 -3.52
N PHE A 85 0.65 15.51 -4.40
CA PHE A 85 -0.02 15.88 -5.65
C PHE A 85 -1.30 16.69 -5.41
N PHE A 86 -2.15 16.25 -4.47
CA PHE A 86 -3.41 16.92 -4.15
C PHE A 86 -3.24 18.10 -3.19
N GLY A 87 -2.08 18.29 -2.57
CA GLY A 87 -1.90 19.23 -1.48
C GLY A 87 -2.82 18.94 -0.28
N ASN A 88 -3.32 17.71 -0.18
CA ASN A 88 -4.31 17.29 0.80
C ASN A 88 -3.81 16.08 1.61
N PRO A 89 -3.72 16.19 2.94
CA PRO A 89 -3.21 15.13 3.80
C PRO A 89 -4.10 13.87 3.88
N ILE A 90 -5.36 13.97 3.47
CA ILE A 90 -6.34 12.86 3.50
C ILE A 90 -6.36 12.11 2.15
N ALA A 91 -5.66 12.62 1.14
CA ALA A 91 -5.59 11.94 -0.14
C ALA A 91 -4.89 10.57 -0.01
N GLY A 92 -5.52 9.56 -0.58
CA GLY A 92 -4.99 8.21 -0.59
C GLY A 92 -5.47 7.46 -1.84
N PRO A 93 -4.77 6.37 -2.24
CA PRO A 93 -5.06 5.68 -3.48
C PRO A 93 -6.49 5.11 -3.55
N TYR A 94 -7.02 4.66 -2.43
CA TYR A 94 -8.37 4.07 -2.41
C TYR A 94 -9.50 5.09 -2.54
N VAL A 95 -9.25 6.33 -2.13
CA VAL A 95 -10.21 7.44 -2.32
C VAL A 95 -10.42 7.73 -3.82
N LEU A 96 -9.47 7.35 -4.68
CA LEU A 96 -9.52 7.58 -6.12
C LEU A 96 -10.16 6.42 -6.91
N GLY A 97 -10.85 5.51 -6.24
CA GLY A 97 -11.57 4.41 -6.87
C GLY A 97 -10.71 3.24 -7.34
N VAL A 98 -9.41 3.21 -7.03
CA VAL A 98 -8.46 2.15 -7.43
C VAL A 98 -8.95 0.77 -6.97
N SER A 99 -9.36 0.66 -5.72
CA SER A 99 -9.85 -0.58 -5.12
C SER A 99 -11.17 -1.07 -5.74
N SER A 100 -12.14 -0.15 -5.92
CA SER A 100 -13.44 -0.49 -6.51
C SER A 100 -13.32 -0.93 -7.96
N SER A 101 -12.45 -0.27 -8.72
CA SER A 101 -12.18 -0.63 -10.12
C SER A 101 -11.46 -1.98 -10.23
N ALA A 102 -10.49 -2.26 -9.35
CA ALA A 102 -9.86 -3.58 -9.26
C ALA A 102 -10.89 -4.67 -8.96
N LYS A 103 -11.76 -4.45 -7.97
CA LYS A 103 -12.84 -5.37 -7.59
C LYS A 103 -13.80 -5.63 -8.76
N LEU A 104 -14.16 -4.60 -9.52
CA LEU A 104 -14.99 -4.74 -10.71
C LEU A 104 -14.36 -5.68 -11.74
N PHE A 105 -13.08 -5.49 -12.06
CA PHE A 105 -12.40 -6.34 -13.05
C PHE A 105 -12.25 -7.78 -12.57
N VAL A 106 -11.97 -7.99 -11.28
CA VAL A 106 -11.95 -9.34 -10.67
C VAL A 106 -13.34 -9.98 -10.74
N ALA A 107 -14.41 -9.23 -10.42
CA ALA A 107 -15.77 -9.72 -10.52
C ALA A 107 -16.16 -10.12 -11.95
N LEU A 108 -15.79 -9.30 -12.94
CA LEU A 108 -16.01 -9.61 -14.36
C LEU A 108 -15.32 -10.91 -14.77
N VAL A 109 -14.06 -11.12 -14.34
CA VAL A 109 -13.34 -12.37 -14.62
C VAL A 109 -14.01 -13.55 -13.94
N MET A 110 -14.35 -13.43 -12.64
CA MET A 110 -15.00 -14.51 -11.88
C MET A 110 -16.36 -14.90 -12.48
N VAL A 111 -17.18 -13.93 -12.83
CA VAL A 111 -18.56 -14.22 -13.28
C VAL A 111 -18.62 -14.67 -14.72
N PHE A 112 -17.91 -14.03 -15.64
CA PHE A 112 -18.07 -14.27 -17.08
C PHE A 112 -17.04 -15.25 -17.66
N LEU A 113 -15.80 -15.25 -17.17
CA LEU A 113 -14.75 -16.10 -17.73
C LEU A 113 -14.67 -17.47 -17.06
N LEU A 114 -14.93 -17.58 -15.75
CA LEU A 114 -14.96 -18.87 -15.05
C LEU A 114 -16.20 -19.68 -15.44
N LYS A 115 -17.36 -19.03 -15.69
CA LYS A 115 -18.58 -19.70 -16.16
C LYS A 115 -18.41 -20.42 -17.50
N SER A 116 -17.42 -20.05 -18.31
CA SER A 116 -17.10 -20.74 -19.58
C SER A 116 -16.23 -21.99 -19.41
N GLY A 117 -16.07 -22.52 -18.20
CA GLY A 117 -15.28 -23.74 -17.93
C GLY A 117 -13.77 -23.55 -17.99
N ARG A 118 -13.29 -22.33 -18.11
CA ARG A 118 -11.86 -22.02 -18.11
C ARG A 118 -11.35 -21.85 -16.68
N VAL A 119 -10.37 -22.66 -16.33
CA VAL A 119 -9.63 -22.47 -15.05
C VAL A 119 -8.74 -21.24 -15.20
N PHE A 120 -9.14 -20.13 -14.60
CA PHE A 120 -8.28 -18.94 -14.56
C PHE A 120 -7.20 -19.14 -13.49
N SER A 121 -5.96 -18.95 -13.87
CA SER A 121 -4.84 -18.98 -12.93
C SER A 121 -4.92 -17.78 -11.97
N SER A 122 -4.36 -17.91 -10.77
CA SER A 122 -4.23 -16.78 -9.81
C SER A 122 -3.58 -15.55 -10.46
N PHE A 123 -2.66 -15.75 -11.40
CA PHE A 123 -2.05 -14.69 -12.18
C PHE A 123 -3.04 -13.92 -13.06
N GLY A 124 -4.04 -14.60 -13.66
CA GLY A 124 -5.08 -13.92 -14.44
C GLY A 124 -5.94 -12.97 -13.60
N MET A 125 -6.25 -13.35 -12.36
CA MET A 125 -6.99 -12.49 -11.41
C MET A 125 -6.15 -11.28 -10.98
N ILE A 126 -4.86 -11.50 -10.72
CA ILE A 126 -3.91 -10.42 -10.43
C ILE A 126 -3.84 -9.43 -11.60
N ALA A 127 -3.72 -9.93 -12.83
CA ALA A 127 -3.68 -9.08 -14.03
C ALA A 127 -4.99 -8.28 -14.19
N ALA A 128 -6.14 -8.90 -13.95
CA ALA A 128 -7.44 -8.22 -14.00
C ALA A 128 -7.53 -7.09 -12.95
N ALA A 129 -7.17 -7.36 -11.70
CA ALA A 129 -7.14 -6.37 -10.63
C ALA A 129 -6.20 -5.21 -10.96
N PHE A 130 -5.02 -5.52 -11.50
CA PHE A 130 -4.02 -4.53 -11.90
C PHE A 130 -4.53 -3.62 -13.02
N LEU A 131 -5.12 -4.21 -14.08
CA LEU A 131 -5.72 -3.45 -15.18
C LEU A 131 -6.88 -2.58 -14.72
N GLY A 132 -7.77 -3.10 -13.86
CA GLY A 132 -8.84 -2.32 -13.27
C GLY A 132 -8.34 -1.13 -12.48
N SER A 133 -7.32 -1.33 -11.65
CA SER A 133 -6.67 -0.26 -10.90
C SER A 133 -6.08 0.83 -11.80
N LEU A 134 -5.36 0.42 -12.84
CA LEU A 134 -4.75 1.35 -13.80
C LEU A 134 -5.80 2.11 -14.62
N LEU A 135 -6.93 1.48 -14.95
CA LEU A 135 -8.02 2.13 -15.68
C LEU A 135 -8.61 3.28 -14.86
N SER A 136 -8.93 3.06 -13.59
CA SER A 136 -9.42 4.13 -12.69
C SER A 136 -8.45 5.31 -12.64
N MET A 137 -7.16 5.02 -12.44
CA MET A 137 -6.15 6.07 -12.36
C MET A 137 -5.89 6.75 -13.71
N GLY A 138 -6.01 6.03 -14.82
CA GLY A 138 -5.99 6.60 -16.17
C GLY A 138 -7.11 7.62 -16.39
N ILE A 139 -8.32 7.31 -15.94
CA ILE A 139 -9.46 8.25 -15.98
C ILE A 139 -9.17 9.47 -15.10
N VAL A 140 -8.67 9.26 -13.87
CA VAL A 140 -8.27 10.37 -12.98
C VAL A 140 -7.18 11.24 -13.62
N LEU A 141 -6.20 10.64 -14.30
CA LEU A 141 -5.14 11.37 -15.00
C LEU A 141 -5.68 12.23 -16.17
N ILE A 142 -6.61 11.69 -16.95
CA ILE A 142 -7.28 12.44 -18.04
C ILE A 142 -8.06 13.61 -17.46
N LEU A 143 -8.79 13.39 -16.36
CA LEU A 143 -9.55 14.44 -15.67
C LEU A 143 -8.63 15.49 -15.05
N ALA A 144 -7.47 15.09 -14.53
CA ALA A 144 -6.49 16.02 -13.96
C ALA A 144 -5.98 17.07 -14.97
N GLY A 145 -5.99 16.73 -16.26
CA GLY A 145 -5.68 17.68 -17.33
C GLY A 145 -6.79 18.70 -17.63
N LYS A 146 -8.04 18.41 -17.25
CA LYS A 146 -9.23 19.23 -17.55
C LYS A 146 -9.76 20.00 -16.35
N VAL A 147 -9.59 19.47 -15.15
CA VAL A 147 -10.12 20.01 -13.90
C VAL A 147 -9.13 21.00 -13.28
N ARG A 148 -9.61 22.20 -12.92
CA ARG A 148 -8.78 23.25 -12.31
C ARG A 148 -8.62 23.11 -10.79
N SER A 149 -9.55 22.43 -10.12
CA SER A 149 -9.56 22.28 -8.66
C SER A 149 -9.14 20.88 -8.26
N MET A 150 -8.13 20.77 -7.39
CA MET A 150 -7.67 19.49 -6.84
C MET A 150 -8.76 18.80 -5.99
N SER A 151 -9.59 19.58 -5.27
CA SER A 151 -10.71 19.03 -4.50
C SER A 151 -11.77 18.39 -5.41
N LEU A 152 -12.07 19.02 -6.56
CA LEU A 152 -13.00 18.46 -7.54
C LEU A 152 -12.46 17.15 -8.15
N LEU A 153 -11.15 17.06 -8.36
CA LEU A 153 -10.52 15.84 -8.88
C LEU A 153 -10.65 14.67 -7.88
N VAL A 154 -10.54 14.94 -6.57
CA VAL A 154 -10.81 13.92 -5.53
C VAL A 154 -12.26 13.46 -5.59
N VAL A 155 -13.22 14.39 -5.71
CA VAL A 155 -14.64 14.06 -5.86
C VAL A 155 -14.88 13.18 -7.09
N CYS A 156 -14.26 13.52 -8.24
CA CYS A 156 -14.34 12.68 -9.44
C CYS A 156 -13.81 11.25 -9.18
N GLY A 157 -12.69 11.11 -8.47
CA GLY A 157 -12.16 9.80 -8.11
C GLY A 157 -13.12 8.97 -7.25
N VAL A 158 -13.75 9.61 -6.26
CA VAL A 158 -14.79 8.98 -5.42
C VAL A 158 -15.98 8.54 -6.27
N MET A 159 -16.44 9.38 -7.22
CA MET A 159 -17.55 9.04 -8.11
C MET A 159 -17.21 7.87 -9.04
N ILE A 160 -15.98 7.79 -9.56
CA ILE A 160 -15.48 6.64 -10.31
C ILE A 160 -15.58 5.37 -9.43
N GLY A 161 -15.16 5.46 -8.17
CA GLY A 161 -15.27 4.36 -7.21
C GLY A 161 -16.71 3.88 -7.03
N TYR A 162 -17.68 4.80 -6.87
CA TYR A 162 -19.10 4.47 -6.75
C TYR A 162 -19.66 3.83 -8.03
N ILE A 163 -19.29 4.34 -9.21
CA ILE A 163 -19.70 3.75 -10.49
C ILE A 163 -19.18 2.31 -10.59
N CYS A 164 -17.91 2.08 -10.32
CA CYS A 164 -17.32 0.74 -10.33
C CYS A 164 -18.00 -0.19 -9.31
N SER A 165 -18.31 0.29 -8.11
CA SER A 165 -19.03 -0.51 -7.10
C SER A 165 -20.43 -0.87 -7.57
N ALA A 166 -21.21 0.07 -8.10
CA ALA A 166 -22.55 -0.17 -8.60
C ALA A 166 -22.55 -1.19 -9.76
N ILE A 167 -21.58 -1.09 -10.67
CA ILE A 167 -21.43 -2.08 -11.76
C ILE A 167 -21.04 -3.45 -11.18
N THR A 168 -20.19 -3.49 -10.16
CA THR A 168 -19.79 -4.73 -9.46
C THR A 168 -21.01 -5.40 -8.84
N ASP A 169 -21.86 -4.66 -8.14
CA ASP A 169 -23.06 -5.18 -7.50
C ASP A 169 -24.05 -5.72 -8.56
N PHE A 170 -24.17 -5.04 -9.70
CA PHE A 170 -24.95 -5.55 -10.82
C PHE A 170 -24.38 -6.86 -11.40
N VAL A 171 -23.05 -6.95 -11.58
CA VAL A 171 -22.37 -8.16 -12.09
C VAL A 171 -22.55 -9.33 -11.11
N VAL A 172 -22.48 -9.07 -9.80
CA VAL A 172 -22.64 -10.09 -8.75
C VAL A 172 -24.04 -10.73 -8.76
N CYS A 173 -25.07 -10.01 -9.22
CA CYS A 173 -26.43 -10.62 -9.38
C CYS A 173 -26.45 -11.81 -10.35
N PHE A 174 -25.47 -11.95 -11.24
CA PHE A 174 -25.34 -13.05 -12.19
C PHE A 174 -24.29 -14.10 -11.76
N ALA A 175 -23.70 -13.92 -10.59
CA ALA A 175 -22.64 -14.77 -10.06
C ALA A 175 -23.22 -16.01 -9.36
N GLU A 176 -22.45 -17.08 -9.32
CA GLU A 176 -22.69 -18.22 -8.43
C GLU A 176 -22.26 -17.87 -6.98
N ASP A 177 -22.91 -18.46 -5.98
CA ASP A 177 -22.65 -18.20 -4.57
C ASP A 177 -21.15 -18.36 -4.20
N SER A 178 -20.48 -19.37 -4.77
CA SER A 178 -19.06 -19.61 -4.60
C SER A 178 -18.19 -18.44 -5.08
N ASN A 179 -18.56 -17.82 -6.18
CA ASN A 179 -17.86 -16.67 -6.74
C ASN A 179 -18.08 -15.40 -5.92
N ILE A 180 -19.29 -15.25 -5.33
CA ILE A 180 -19.57 -14.14 -4.41
C ILE A 180 -18.71 -14.23 -3.16
N VAL A 181 -18.59 -15.42 -2.56
CA VAL A 181 -17.75 -15.65 -1.38
C VAL A 181 -16.28 -15.41 -1.71
N ASN A 182 -15.81 -15.91 -2.86
CA ASN A 182 -14.42 -15.71 -3.30
C ASN A 182 -14.10 -14.23 -3.56
N LEU A 183 -15.00 -13.49 -4.21
CA LEU A 183 -14.86 -12.06 -4.44
C LEU A 183 -14.86 -11.26 -3.13
N HIS A 184 -15.72 -11.66 -2.18
CA HIS A 184 -15.76 -11.06 -0.86
C HIS A 184 -14.42 -11.27 -0.13
N ASN A 185 -13.95 -12.52 -0.04
CA ASN A 185 -12.68 -12.86 0.61
C ASN A 185 -11.49 -12.13 -0.03
N TRP A 186 -11.43 -12.07 -1.37
CA TRP A 186 -10.41 -11.29 -2.07
C TRP A 186 -10.47 -9.80 -1.70
N SER A 187 -11.68 -9.24 -1.58
CA SER A 187 -11.86 -7.81 -1.27
C SER A 187 -11.51 -7.41 0.17
N LEU A 188 -11.34 -8.39 1.06
CA LEU A 188 -10.87 -8.16 2.42
C LEU A 188 -9.37 -7.91 2.52
N GLY A 189 -8.61 -8.29 1.49
CA GLY A 189 -7.16 -8.20 1.47
C GLY A 189 -6.47 -9.23 2.39
N SER A 190 -5.41 -9.85 1.88
CA SER A 190 -4.63 -10.83 2.64
C SER A 190 -3.25 -11.02 2.01
N PHE A 191 -2.26 -11.32 2.83
CA PHE A 191 -0.95 -11.84 2.38
C PHE A 191 -0.86 -13.36 2.40
N SER A 192 -1.94 -14.04 2.83
CA SER A 192 -2.03 -15.49 2.78
C SER A 192 -1.98 -15.99 1.33
N GLY A 193 -1.25 -17.07 1.11
CA GLY A 193 -1.08 -17.64 -0.25
C GLY A 193 -0.13 -16.87 -1.17
N THR A 194 0.57 -15.86 -0.69
CA THR A 194 1.61 -15.17 -1.48
C THR A 194 2.79 -16.10 -1.74
N THR A 195 3.21 -16.21 -3.00
CA THR A 195 4.37 -16.99 -3.44
C THR A 195 5.61 -16.10 -3.57
N MET A 196 6.80 -16.73 -3.58
CA MET A 196 8.06 -15.99 -3.80
C MET A 196 8.09 -15.34 -5.19
N GLU A 197 7.46 -15.92 -6.19
CA GLU A 197 7.32 -15.34 -7.53
C GLU A 197 6.56 -14.01 -7.49
N TYR A 198 5.44 -13.95 -6.75
CA TYR A 198 4.68 -12.71 -6.57
C TYR A 198 5.47 -11.63 -5.82
N VAL A 199 6.27 -12.05 -4.84
CA VAL A 199 7.19 -11.15 -4.12
C VAL A 199 8.23 -10.57 -5.07
N GLN A 200 8.84 -11.37 -5.94
CA GLN A 200 9.85 -10.91 -6.89
C GLN A 200 9.28 -9.92 -7.91
N ILE A 201 8.10 -10.23 -8.47
CA ILE A 201 7.43 -9.34 -9.43
C ILE A 201 7.05 -8.01 -8.77
N SER A 202 6.40 -8.08 -7.60
CA SER A 202 6.00 -6.87 -6.87
C SER A 202 7.20 -6.05 -6.41
N PHE A 203 8.30 -6.69 -5.97
CA PHE A 203 9.54 -6.02 -5.61
C PHE A 203 10.13 -5.24 -6.80
N GLY A 204 10.18 -5.83 -7.98
CA GLY A 204 10.69 -5.16 -9.18
C GLY A 204 9.92 -3.87 -9.51
N ILE A 205 8.58 -3.94 -9.51
CA ILE A 205 7.71 -2.79 -9.78
C ILE A 205 7.86 -1.74 -8.68
N VAL A 206 7.79 -2.15 -7.42
CA VAL A 206 7.88 -1.24 -6.26
C VAL A 206 9.24 -0.56 -6.21
N PHE A 207 10.33 -1.30 -6.40
CA PHE A 207 11.68 -0.75 -6.40
C PHE A 207 11.87 0.30 -7.51
N ALA A 208 11.40 0.03 -8.72
CA ALA A 208 11.48 0.98 -9.84
C ALA A 208 10.70 2.27 -9.52
N CYS A 209 9.48 2.16 -8.96
CA CYS A 209 8.69 3.33 -8.58
C CYS A 209 9.30 4.12 -7.41
N LEU A 210 9.89 3.43 -6.42
CA LEU A 210 10.59 4.06 -5.31
C LEU A 210 11.83 4.80 -5.78
N PHE A 211 12.63 4.17 -6.63
CA PHE A 211 13.82 4.78 -7.21
C PHE A 211 13.47 6.04 -8.00
N LEU A 212 12.46 5.97 -8.87
CA LEU A 212 11.95 7.12 -9.62
C LEU A 212 11.48 8.24 -8.67
N SER A 213 10.69 7.90 -7.66
CA SER A 213 10.18 8.86 -6.67
C SER A 213 11.31 9.53 -5.88
N PHE A 214 12.35 8.77 -5.54
CA PHE A 214 13.53 9.26 -4.84
C PHE A 214 14.34 10.22 -5.71
N MET A 215 14.55 9.90 -7.00
CA MET A 215 15.21 10.78 -7.96
C MET A 215 14.45 12.10 -8.13
N LEU A 216 13.13 12.06 -8.05
CA LEU A 216 12.27 13.26 -8.15
C LEU A 216 12.07 14.00 -6.83
N SER A 217 12.79 13.64 -5.76
CA SER A 217 12.60 14.26 -4.44
C SER A 217 12.80 15.78 -4.44
N LYS A 218 13.72 16.33 -5.24
CA LYS A 218 13.93 17.78 -5.38
C LYS A 218 12.76 18.47 -6.09
N PRO A 219 12.32 18.05 -7.30
CA PRO A 219 11.13 18.58 -7.94
C PRO A 219 9.85 18.47 -7.07
N ILE A 220 9.67 17.34 -6.39
CA ILE A 220 8.56 17.13 -5.47
C ILE A 220 8.60 18.15 -4.32
N GLY A 221 9.80 18.38 -3.75
CA GLY A 221 9.99 19.38 -2.70
C GLY A 221 9.66 20.80 -3.15
N ALA A 222 10.08 21.18 -4.36
CA ALA A 222 9.71 22.48 -4.94
C ALA A 222 8.20 22.60 -5.17
N TYR A 223 7.54 21.53 -5.63
CA TYR A 223 6.09 21.49 -5.86
C TYR A 223 5.29 21.68 -4.56
N GLN A 224 5.77 21.14 -3.43
CA GLN A 224 5.16 21.34 -2.11
C GLN A 224 5.14 22.80 -1.64
N LEU A 225 6.07 23.62 -2.11
CA LEU A 225 6.15 25.05 -1.80
C LEU A 225 5.21 25.90 -2.68
N GLY A 226 4.56 25.28 -3.65
CA GLY A 226 3.61 25.89 -4.56
C GLY A 226 4.03 25.78 -6.03
N GLU A 227 3.05 25.71 -6.93
CA GLU A 227 3.28 25.51 -8.37
C GLU A 227 4.03 26.67 -9.02
N ALA A 228 3.72 27.91 -8.62
CA ALA A 228 4.41 29.09 -9.13
C ALA A 228 5.89 29.06 -8.76
N TYR A 229 6.20 28.71 -7.52
CA TYR A 229 7.58 28.54 -7.04
C TYR A 229 8.31 27.44 -7.81
N ALA A 230 7.72 26.26 -7.94
CA ALA A 230 8.31 25.14 -8.65
C ALA A 230 8.58 25.47 -10.13
N ARG A 231 7.64 26.19 -10.78
CA ARG A 231 7.80 26.65 -12.18
C ARG A 231 8.99 27.60 -12.33
N ASN A 232 9.14 28.53 -11.40
CA ASN A 232 10.27 29.47 -11.40
C ASN A 232 11.62 28.78 -11.17
N MET A 233 11.60 27.64 -10.48
CA MET A 233 12.77 26.76 -10.29
C MET A 233 13.05 25.83 -11.50
N GLY A 234 12.33 25.99 -12.61
CA GLY A 234 12.50 25.20 -13.83
C GLY A 234 11.82 23.82 -13.82
N VAL A 235 10.94 23.54 -12.85
CA VAL A 235 10.23 22.27 -12.79
C VAL A 235 9.10 22.24 -13.81
N ASN A 236 9.06 21.23 -14.66
CA ASN A 236 7.93 20.97 -15.55
C ASN A 236 6.77 20.39 -14.74
N ILE A 237 5.82 21.25 -14.34
CA ILE A 237 4.69 20.89 -13.49
C ILE A 237 3.79 19.82 -14.15
N LYS A 238 3.56 19.92 -15.47
CA LYS A 238 2.71 18.93 -16.17
C LYS A 238 3.35 17.54 -16.12
N ALA A 239 4.63 17.43 -16.46
CA ALA A 239 5.35 16.16 -16.40
C ALA A 239 5.41 15.61 -14.96
N LEU A 240 5.71 16.46 -13.97
CA LEU A 240 5.78 16.04 -12.56
C LEU A 240 4.44 15.49 -12.08
N ARG A 241 3.32 16.15 -12.38
CA ARG A 241 1.97 15.68 -12.03
C ARG A 241 1.66 14.31 -12.62
N VAL A 242 1.96 14.11 -13.90
CA VAL A 242 1.77 12.82 -14.57
C VAL A 242 2.60 11.74 -13.89
N ILE A 243 3.88 12.01 -13.60
CA ILE A 243 4.77 11.02 -12.98
C ILE A 243 4.31 10.69 -11.56
N LEU A 244 3.88 11.68 -10.76
CA LEU A 244 3.37 11.44 -9.40
C LEU A 244 2.14 10.52 -9.41
N ILE A 245 1.18 10.78 -10.30
CA ILE A 245 -0.01 9.94 -10.44
C ILE A 245 0.39 8.54 -10.92
N LEU A 246 1.23 8.41 -11.96
CA LEU A 246 1.63 7.11 -12.49
C LEU A 246 2.41 6.28 -11.46
N ALA A 247 3.39 6.86 -10.77
CA ALA A 247 4.15 6.16 -9.74
C ALA A 247 3.25 5.71 -8.58
N SER A 248 2.39 6.61 -8.09
CA SER A 248 1.42 6.26 -7.05
C SER A 248 0.43 5.18 -7.50
N SER A 249 -0.04 5.25 -8.74
CA SER A 249 -0.96 4.28 -9.33
C SER A 249 -0.34 2.90 -9.45
N LEU A 250 0.88 2.82 -9.96
CA LEU A 250 1.62 1.56 -10.09
C LEU A 250 1.85 0.93 -8.72
N LEU A 251 2.27 1.72 -7.72
CA LEU A 251 2.46 1.24 -6.36
C LEU A 251 1.16 0.69 -5.77
N SER A 252 0.06 1.43 -5.85
CA SER A 252 -1.23 1.01 -5.29
C SER A 252 -1.89 -0.11 -6.08
N ALA A 253 -1.77 -0.12 -7.41
CA ALA A 253 -2.27 -1.21 -8.27
C ALA A 253 -1.54 -2.52 -7.99
N THR A 254 -0.21 -2.48 -7.79
CA THR A 254 0.58 -3.64 -7.39
C THR A 254 0.07 -4.21 -6.06
N VAL A 255 -0.10 -3.36 -5.04
CA VAL A 255 -0.63 -3.84 -3.74
C VAL A 255 -2.02 -4.45 -3.90
N THR A 256 -2.93 -3.76 -4.57
CA THR A 256 -4.31 -4.23 -4.75
C THR A 256 -4.38 -5.52 -5.56
N ALA A 257 -3.53 -5.69 -6.56
CA ALA A 257 -3.50 -6.88 -7.40
C ALA A 257 -2.98 -8.12 -6.66
N PHE A 258 -1.91 -7.99 -5.89
CA PHE A 258 -1.25 -9.12 -5.24
C PHE A 258 -1.80 -9.44 -3.83
N ALA A 259 -2.21 -8.44 -3.07
CA ALA A 259 -2.68 -8.60 -1.69
C ALA A 259 -4.15 -8.21 -1.49
N GLY A 260 -4.84 -7.76 -2.53
CA GLY A 260 -6.16 -7.15 -2.38
C GLY A 260 -6.08 -5.72 -1.78
N PRO A 261 -7.23 -5.06 -1.58
CA PRO A 261 -7.27 -3.72 -1.02
C PRO A 261 -6.90 -3.71 0.47
N ILE A 262 -5.89 -2.90 0.85
CA ILE A 262 -5.45 -2.71 2.25
C ILE A 262 -5.71 -1.26 2.66
N SER A 263 -6.60 -1.05 3.62
CA SER A 263 -7.09 0.27 4.00
C SER A 263 -6.12 1.07 4.88
N PHE A 264 -6.23 2.39 4.85
CA PHE A 264 -5.63 3.39 5.75
C PHE A 264 -4.10 3.52 5.76
N VAL A 265 -3.31 2.53 5.40
CA VAL A 265 -1.83 2.59 5.43
C VAL A 265 -1.30 3.78 4.63
N GLY A 266 -1.81 3.98 3.40
CA GLY A 266 -1.41 5.10 2.54
C GLY A 266 -1.80 6.49 3.06
N ILE A 267 -2.77 6.60 3.95
CA ILE A 267 -3.18 7.87 4.56
C ILE A 267 -2.45 8.09 5.87
N ALA A 268 -2.44 7.09 6.75
CA ALA A 268 -1.95 7.21 8.12
C ALA A 268 -0.43 7.33 8.19
N VAL A 269 0.29 6.44 7.48
CA VAL A 269 1.75 6.34 7.61
C VAL A 269 2.48 7.64 7.24
N PRO A 270 2.19 8.31 6.10
CA PRO A 270 2.84 9.57 5.79
C PRO A 270 2.59 10.65 6.84
N HIS A 271 1.42 10.61 7.49
CA HIS A 271 1.06 11.53 8.55
C HIS A 271 1.87 11.27 9.83
N ILE A 272 1.95 10.00 10.23
CA ILE A 272 2.73 9.55 11.40
C ILE A 272 4.21 9.90 11.18
N MET A 273 4.78 9.56 10.02
CA MET A 273 6.19 9.82 9.72
C MET A 273 6.51 11.32 9.70
N ARG A 274 5.59 12.15 9.17
CA ARG A 274 5.75 13.61 9.21
C ARG A 274 5.74 14.15 10.63
N GLY A 275 4.93 13.58 11.52
CA GLY A 275 4.89 13.92 12.94
C GLY A 275 6.17 13.55 13.68
N ILE A 276 6.69 12.34 13.47
CA ILE A 276 7.91 11.82 14.10
C ILE A 276 9.16 12.56 13.63
N LEU A 277 9.33 12.71 12.32
CA LEU A 277 10.51 13.32 11.68
C LEU A 277 10.48 14.85 11.69
N LYS A 278 9.33 15.45 12.00
CA LYS A 278 9.09 16.90 11.96
C LYS A 278 9.57 17.54 10.66
N THR A 279 9.41 16.86 9.54
CA THR A 279 9.81 17.31 8.19
C THR A 279 8.80 16.88 7.14
N ALA A 280 8.74 17.63 6.05
CA ALA A 280 7.98 17.27 4.85
C ALA A 280 8.91 17.03 3.64
N LYS A 281 10.24 17.11 3.82
CA LYS A 281 11.23 16.95 2.73
C LYS A 281 11.10 15.56 2.08
N PRO A 282 10.82 15.46 0.77
CA PRO A 282 10.59 14.18 0.11
C PRO A 282 11.76 13.21 0.22
N LEU A 283 12.99 13.72 0.17
CA LEU A 283 14.21 12.93 0.29
C LEU A 283 14.26 12.08 1.58
N ILE A 284 13.66 12.58 2.67
CA ILE A 284 13.60 11.90 3.97
C ILE A 284 12.26 11.15 4.10
N MET A 285 11.18 11.76 3.61
CA MET A 285 9.84 11.20 3.74
C MET A 285 9.63 9.93 2.92
N ILE A 286 10.21 9.82 1.72
CA ILE A 286 10.04 8.64 0.87
C ILE A 286 10.58 7.38 1.57
N PRO A 287 11.86 7.31 1.99
CA PRO A 287 12.36 6.13 2.71
C PRO A 287 11.67 5.93 4.07
N ALA A 288 11.35 6.99 4.79
CA ALA A 288 10.64 6.87 6.07
C ALA A 288 9.21 6.35 5.92
N CYS A 289 8.47 6.79 4.89
CA CYS A 289 7.14 6.25 4.59
C CYS A 289 7.23 4.77 4.21
N PHE A 290 8.23 4.38 3.41
CA PHE A 290 8.42 2.98 3.07
C PHE A 290 8.66 2.12 4.32
N LEU A 291 9.61 2.50 5.17
CA LEU A 291 9.92 1.78 6.40
C LEU A 291 8.73 1.77 7.37
N GLY A 292 8.10 2.92 7.59
CA GLY A 292 6.93 3.02 8.46
C GLY A 292 5.74 2.21 7.96
N GLY A 293 5.51 2.18 6.63
CA GLY A 293 4.49 1.36 6.00
C GLY A 293 4.78 -0.14 6.16
N ALA A 294 6.02 -0.55 5.93
CA ALA A 294 6.49 -1.91 6.13
C ALA A 294 6.28 -2.38 7.59
N ILE A 295 6.71 -1.57 8.57
CA ILE A 295 6.57 -1.86 9.99
C ILE A 295 5.10 -2.02 10.38
N ILE A 296 4.26 -1.04 10.06
CA ILE A 296 2.85 -1.04 10.45
C ILE A 296 2.11 -2.21 9.81
N THR A 297 2.37 -2.47 8.54
CA THR A 297 1.70 -3.57 7.82
C THR A 297 2.14 -4.92 8.35
N LEU A 298 3.42 -5.08 8.70
CA LEU A 298 3.94 -6.31 9.30
C LEU A 298 3.31 -6.57 10.67
N ILE A 299 3.22 -5.55 11.54
CA ILE A 299 2.54 -5.65 12.84
C ILE A 299 1.06 -6.03 12.65
N CYS A 300 0.37 -5.38 11.69
CA CYS A 300 -1.04 -5.69 11.43
C CYS A 300 -1.22 -7.11 10.87
N ASP A 301 -0.30 -7.62 10.04
CA ASP A 301 -0.33 -8.99 9.55
C ASP A 301 -0.07 -10.00 10.68
N ASP A 302 0.88 -9.72 11.57
CA ASP A 302 1.13 -10.56 12.75
C ASP A 302 -0.10 -10.64 13.66
N ILE A 303 -0.76 -9.52 13.93
CA ILE A 303 -2.03 -9.47 14.67
C ILE A 303 -3.11 -10.27 13.93
N ALA A 304 -3.24 -10.08 12.61
CA ALA A 304 -4.25 -10.77 11.81
C ALA A 304 -4.11 -12.29 11.86
N ARG A 305 -2.88 -12.81 11.96
CA ARG A 305 -2.58 -14.25 12.03
C ARG A 305 -2.74 -14.86 13.42
N THR A 306 -2.50 -14.08 14.47
CA THR A 306 -2.32 -14.63 15.83
C THR A 306 -3.47 -14.32 16.78
N ALA A 307 -4.18 -13.19 16.61
CA ALA A 307 -5.16 -12.72 17.57
C ALA A 307 -6.34 -13.69 17.79
N PHE A 308 -6.74 -14.41 16.76
CA PHE A 308 -7.87 -15.35 16.79
C PHE A 308 -7.52 -16.70 16.15
N ALA A 309 -6.24 -17.11 16.22
CA ALA A 309 -5.84 -18.39 15.67
C ALA A 309 -6.72 -19.56 16.15
N PRO A 310 -7.13 -20.49 15.27
CA PRO A 310 -6.67 -20.70 13.91
C PRO A 310 -7.37 -19.84 12.84
N THR A 311 -8.34 -18.99 13.19
CA THR A 311 -9.05 -18.12 12.25
C THR A 311 -8.20 -16.88 11.95
N GLU A 312 -7.84 -16.66 10.69
CA GLU A 312 -7.12 -15.45 10.27
C GLU A 312 -8.10 -14.28 10.05
N LEU A 313 -7.75 -13.12 10.60
CA LEU A 313 -8.46 -11.87 10.31
C LEU A 313 -8.01 -11.29 8.98
N SER A 314 -8.89 -10.50 8.33
CA SER A 314 -8.45 -9.72 7.17
C SER A 314 -7.50 -8.60 7.59
N ILE A 315 -6.42 -8.40 6.83
CA ILE A 315 -5.46 -7.34 7.12
C ILE A 315 -6.10 -5.95 6.99
N SER A 316 -7.05 -5.79 6.06
CA SER A 316 -7.76 -4.52 5.87
C SER A 316 -8.59 -4.13 7.10
N SER A 317 -9.22 -5.11 7.78
CA SER A 317 -9.94 -4.88 9.03
C SER A 317 -9.00 -4.47 10.16
N VAL A 318 -7.87 -5.18 10.32
CA VAL A 318 -6.89 -4.86 11.36
C VAL A 318 -6.29 -3.47 11.14
N THR A 319 -5.89 -3.14 9.90
CA THR A 319 -5.36 -1.81 9.57
C THR A 319 -6.42 -0.72 9.74
N ALA A 320 -7.69 -0.98 9.41
CA ALA A 320 -8.77 -0.01 9.58
C ALA A 320 -9.00 0.30 11.06
N VAL A 321 -9.14 -0.74 11.90
CA VAL A 321 -9.38 -0.57 13.35
C VAL A 321 -8.18 0.09 14.03
N GLY A 322 -6.95 -0.26 13.64
CA GLY A 322 -5.74 0.30 14.24
C GLY A 322 -5.42 1.72 13.77
N LEU A 323 -5.57 2.01 12.48
CA LEU A 323 -5.09 3.27 11.91
C LEU A 323 -6.16 4.36 11.79
N ALA A 324 -7.45 4.01 11.62
CA ALA A 324 -8.49 5.03 11.51
C ALA A 324 -8.59 5.94 12.74
N PRO A 325 -8.57 5.44 13.98
CA PRO A 325 -8.56 6.30 15.17
C PRO A 325 -7.32 7.21 15.22
N VAL A 326 -6.15 6.69 14.83
CA VAL A 326 -4.91 7.48 14.79
C VAL A 326 -5.03 8.63 13.79
N VAL A 327 -5.60 8.39 12.61
CA VAL A 327 -5.84 9.46 11.60
C VAL A 327 -6.81 10.51 12.16
N ILE A 328 -7.91 10.10 12.80
CA ILE A 328 -8.88 11.02 13.41
C ILE A 328 -8.19 11.91 14.45
N LEU A 329 -7.45 11.32 15.37
CA LEU A 329 -6.73 12.08 16.42
C LEU A 329 -5.71 13.07 15.83
N LEU A 330 -4.97 12.66 14.78
CA LEU A 330 -4.00 13.53 14.12
C LEU A 330 -4.66 14.71 13.40
N LEU A 331 -5.84 14.50 12.82
CA LEU A 331 -6.61 15.55 12.16
C LEU A 331 -7.20 16.56 13.14
N LEU A 332 -7.73 16.09 14.28
CA LEU A 332 -8.28 16.96 15.33
C LEU A 332 -7.19 17.88 15.92
N ARG A 333 -6.04 17.34 16.28
CA ARG A 333 -4.89 18.12 16.80
C ARG A 333 -4.38 19.18 15.82
N ARG A 334 -4.60 18.99 14.53
CA ARG A 334 -4.18 19.94 13.49
C ARG A 334 -5.20 21.05 13.31
N GLY A 335 -6.49 20.77 13.53
CA GLY A 335 -7.57 21.77 13.55
C GLY A 335 -7.35 22.80 14.66
N GLU A 336 -7.04 22.34 15.87
CA GLU A 336 -6.78 23.22 17.03
C GLU A 336 -5.61 24.19 16.79
N ARG A 337 -4.49 23.73 16.21
CA ARG A 337 -3.32 24.57 15.91
C ARG A 337 -3.52 25.60 14.78
N ARG A 338 -4.62 25.55 14.06
CA ARG A 338 -4.98 26.55 13.02
C ARG A 338 -5.98 27.58 13.52
N SER A 339 -6.62 27.31 14.65
CA SER A 339 -7.57 28.24 15.30
C SER A 339 -6.91 29.12 16.37
N GLU A 340 -5.69 28.81 16.78
CA GLU A 340 -4.77 29.67 17.55
C GLU A 340 -3.87 30.49 16.59
#